data_3307b752f1474ab63aa9bf990e33b60a
#
_entry.id   3307b752f1474ab63aa9bf990e33b60a
#
_cell.length_a   1.000
_cell.length_b   1.000
_cell.length_c   1.000
_cell.angle_alpha   90.00
_cell.angle_beta   90.00
_cell.angle_gamma   90.00
#
_symmetry.space_group_name_H-M   'P 1'
#
loop_
_entity.id
_entity.type
_entity.pdbx_description
1 polymer ?
#
loop_
_entity_poly.entity_id
_entity_poly.type
_entity_poly.pdbx_seq_one_letter_code
_entity_poly.pdbx_strand_id
1 'polypeptide(L)'
;MSLPTRRSFLLAAAAPALLRGAAMTPKQRIDAALGDLQADRPPFTLWHHFGLEKQGAAAHAQAVLAFHRDYRTDLVKVMSDFPYPKPGGAWYELKPVESPFPEQLRALEMIRDGLKQDGKNAAYFVETLFNPWNVAEKLSSPAEVQRLRKEQPQKLLDALQAIAKSEINHAKAAMKRGAAGIFLAVANAQEGILTREEYARFSEPFDKLILHAVAEAPLNILHLHGDKVYVDYFAQATGWKISGLNYSFHETGYSLRRARHNWHVIHGALVGGIDHRDYRTVTVEDLREDIRLAVIDAGRRLIVTPGCSVPNDSTPEELRRLGQAIGAL
;
A
#
# COMPACT_ATOMS: atom_id res chain seq x y z
N MET A 1 50.08 -1.35 67.92
CA MET A 1 48.68 -1.31 67.50
C MET A 1 48.66 -0.87 66.04
N SER A 2 48.54 -1.81 65.14
CA SER A 2 48.47 -1.54 63.70
C SER A 2 47.05 -1.66 63.20
N LEU A 3 46.58 -0.65 62.47
CA LEU A 3 45.25 -0.56 61.87
C LEU A 3 45.18 -1.41 60.59
N PRO A 4 44.06 -2.07 60.28
CA PRO A 4 43.94 -2.90 59.11
C PRO A 4 43.61 -2.06 57.87
N THR A 5 44.26 -2.40 56.75
CA THR A 5 44.10 -1.87 55.41
C THR A 5 42.72 -2.25 54.82
N ARG A 6 41.99 -1.24 54.33
CA ARG A 6 40.73 -1.42 53.53
C ARG A 6 41.07 -2.02 52.17
N ARG A 7 40.65 -3.27 51.94
CA ARG A 7 40.57 -3.85 50.59
C ARG A 7 39.36 -3.31 49.87
N SER A 8 39.57 -2.54 48.81
CA SER A 8 38.54 -2.07 47.90
C SER A 8 38.12 -3.28 47.04
N PHE A 9 36.88 -3.75 47.18
CA PHE A 9 36.23 -4.66 46.24
C PHE A 9 35.71 -3.84 45.05
N LEU A 10 36.37 -3.94 43.91
CA LEU A 10 35.82 -3.53 42.61
C LEU A 10 34.81 -4.57 42.19
N LEU A 11 33.52 -4.26 42.38
CA LEU A 11 32.42 -4.96 41.71
C LEU A 11 32.41 -4.49 40.26
N ALA A 12 32.88 -5.35 39.36
CA ALA A 12 32.66 -5.21 37.93
C ALA A 12 31.17 -5.46 37.67
N ALA A 13 30.41 -4.41 37.45
CA ALA A 13 29.04 -4.51 36.96
C ALA A 13 29.11 -5.00 35.50
N ALA A 14 28.87 -6.28 35.31
CA ALA A 14 28.61 -6.83 33.98
C ALA A 14 27.30 -6.21 33.47
N ALA A 15 27.40 -5.32 32.48
CA ALA A 15 26.24 -4.84 31.78
C ALA A 15 25.47 -6.04 31.19
N PRO A 16 24.16 -6.16 31.37
CA PRO A 16 23.40 -7.25 30.75
C PRO A 16 23.57 -7.14 29.24
N ALA A 17 24.18 -8.17 28.63
CA ALA A 17 24.14 -8.33 27.19
C ALA A 17 22.65 -8.40 26.81
N LEU A 18 22.15 -7.34 26.18
CA LEU A 18 20.83 -7.34 25.53
C LEU A 18 20.84 -8.53 24.58
N LEU A 19 20.13 -9.59 24.95
CA LEU A 19 19.78 -10.67 24.04
C LEU A 19 19.09 -10.03 22.85
N ARG A 20 19.82 -9.82 21.75
CA ARG A 20 19.22 -9.46 20.47
C ARG A 20 18.28 -10.61 20.13
N GLY A 21 16.98 -10.40 20.27
CA GLY A 21 15.98 -11.33 19.81
C GLY A 21 16.26 -11.71 18.35
N ALA A 22 15.91 -12.93 17.96
CA ALA A 22 16.06 -13.36 16.58
C ALA A 22 15.38 -12.33 15.66
N ALA A 23 16.03 -12.00 14.54
CA ALA A 23 15.48 -11.06 13.57
C ALA A 23 14.11 -11.54 13.09
N MET A 24 13.12 -10.66 13.11
CA MET A 24 11.77 -10.99 12.65
C MET A 24 11.74 -11.22 11.14
N THR A 25 10.82 -12.05 10.69
CA THR A 25 10.54 -12.21 9.25
C THR A 25 9.75 -11.04 8.71
N PRO A 26 9.74 -10.82 7.37
CA PRO A 26 8.89 -9.79 6.75
C PRO A 26 7.43 -9.86 7.20
N LYS A 27 6.84 -11.05 7.21
CA LYS A 27 5.45 -11.27 7.66
C LYS A 27 5.23 -10.88 9.11
N GLN A 28 6.13 -11.31 10.00
CA GLN A 28 6.03 -10.96 11.43
C GLN A 28 6.10 -9.45 11.68
N ARG A 29 6.89 -8.69 10.90
CA ARG A 29 6.91 -7.23 11.01
C ARG A 29 5.60 -6.61 10.57
N ILE A 30 5.01 -7.08 9.47
CA ILE A 30 3.68 -6.62 9.01
C ILE A 30 2.62 -6.95 10.06
N ASP A 31 2.58 -8.19 10.56
CA ASP A 31 1.63 -8.61 11.60
C ASP A 31 1.79 -7.77 12.88
N ALA A 32 3.02 -7.45 13.27
CA ALA A 32 3.30 -6.58 14.41
C ALA A 32 2.76 -5.17 14.19
N ALA A 33 2.93 -4.57 13.00
CA ALA A 33 2.40 -3.25 12.69
C ALA A 33 0.86 -3.24 12.69
N LEU A 34 0.21 -4.27 12.16
CA LEU A 34 -1.24 -4.40 12.19
C LEU A 34 -1.78 -4.61 13.61
N GLY A 35 -1.06 -5.37 14.44
CA GLY A 35 -1.44 -5.71 15.81
C GLY A 35 -1.01 -4.71 16.89
N ASP A 36 -0.36 -3.59 16.55
CA ASP A 36 0.24 -2.63 17.50
C ASP A 36 1.30 -3.28 18.41
N LEU A 37 2.03 -4.26 17.88
CA LEU A 37 3.08 -4.96 18.62
C LEU A 37 4.46 -4.38 18.32
N GLN A 38 5.42 -4.65 19.21
CA GLN A 38 6.80 -4.23 19.00
C GLN A 38 7.47 -5.12 17.93
N ALA A 39 8.02 -4.49 16.89
CA ALA A 39 8.89 -5.13 15.92
C ALA A 39 10.36 -4.80 16.18
N ASP A 40 11.29 -5.57 15.60
CA ASP A 40 12.73 -5.29 15.62
C ASP A 40 13.09 -4.00 14.86
N ARG A 41 12.31 -3.67 13.83
CA ARG A 41 12.27 -2.38 13.11
C ARG A 41 10.89 -2.22 12.47
N PRO A 42 10.47 -1.01 12.05
CA PRO A 42 9.26 -0.86 11.26
C PRO A 42 9.34 -1.66 9.96
N PRO A 43 8.25 -2.33 9.53
CA PRO A 43 8.18 -2.90 8.19
C PRO A 43 8.20 -1.80 7.15
N PHE A 44 8.70 -2.10 5.95
CA PHE A 44 8.73 -1.14 4.86
C PHE A 44 8.44 -1.79 3.51
N THR A 45 8.01 -0.97 2.57
CA THR A 45 7.96 -1.29 1.15
C THR A 45 8.08 -0.04 0.31
N LEU A 46 8.35 -0.23 -0.98
CA LEU A 46 8.29 0.81 -2.01
C LEU A 46 7.87 0.16 -3.31
N TRP A 47 7.41 0.96 -4.26
CA TRP A 47 6.94 0.46 -5.56
C TRP A 47 7.08 1.49 -6.66
N HIS A 48 7.21 0.99 -7.89
CA HIS A 48 7.09 1.75 -9.13
C HIS A 48 6.48 0.86 -10.23
N HIS A 49 6.10 1.44 -11.35
CA HIS A 49 5.65 0.68 -12.51
C HIS A 49 6.83 0.10 -13.27
N PHE A 50 6.73 -1.15 -13.70
CA PHE A 50 7.78 -1.82 -14.47
C PHE A 50 7.64 -1.63 -15.99
N GLY A 51 6.43 -1.27 -16.48
CA GLY A 51 6.15 -1.09 -17.90
C GLY A 51 6.25 -2.40 -18.71
N LEU A 52 5.91 -3.53 -18.08
CA LEU A 52 6.09 -4.87 -18.66
C LEU A 52 4.78 -5.52 -19.11
N GLU A 53 3.68 -4.79 -19.14
CA GLU A 53 2.35 -5.31 -19.47
C GLU A 53 2.29 -5.97 -20.87
N LYS A 54 3.10 -5.51 -21.82
CA LYS A 54 3.22 -6.11 -23.16
C LYS A 54 4.08 -7.37 -23.21
N GLN A 55 4.84 -7.65 -22.15
CA GLN A 55 5.73 -8.82 -22.05
C GLN A 55 5.07 -9.99 -21.29
N GLY A 56 3.85 -9.78 -20.80
CA GLY A 56 3.02 -10.81 -20.19
C GLY A 56 3.35 -11.14 -18.73
N ALA A 57 2.61 -12.09 -18.20
CA ALA A 57 2.63 -12.47 -16.78
C ALA A 57 4.01 -12.85 -16.24
N ALA A 58 4.79 -13.60 -17.01
CA ALA A 58 6.09 -14.11 -16.57
C ALA A 58 7.11 -12.98 -16.34
N ALA A 59 7.21 -12.04 -17.28
CA ALA A 59 8.12 -10.91 -17.17
C ALA A 59 7.73 -10.02 -15.96
N HIS A 60 6.43 -9.76 -15.80
CA HIS A 60 5.92 -8.99 -14.66
C HIS A 60 6.23 -9.68 -13.31
N ALA A 61 5.96 -10.97 -13.19
CA ALA A 61 6.23 -11.73 -11.97
C ALA A 61 7.73 -11.77 -11.62
N GLN A 62 8.60 -11.96 -12.63
CA GLN A 62 10.04 -11.95 -12.44
C GLN A 62 10.54 -10.60 -11.94
N ALA A 63 10.05 -9.48 -12.52
CA ALA A 63 10.42 -8.14 -12.08
C ALA A 63 9.98 -7.88 -10.62
N VAL A 64 8.75 -8.26 -10.25
CA VAL A 64 8.25 -8.12 -8.88
C VAL A 64 9.09 -8.91 -7.88
N LEU A 65 9.42 -10.17 -8.19
CA LEU A 65 10.24 -11.03 -7.33
C LEU A 65 11.67 -10.53 -7.20
N ALA A 66 12.28 -10.11 -8.31
CA ALA A 66 13.62 -9.51 -8.31
C ALA A 66 13.64 -8.25 -7.44
N PHE A 67 12.66 -7.35 -7.63
CA PHE A 67 12.52 -6.13 -6.84
C PHE A 67 12.43 -6.43 -5.34
N HIS A 68 11.58 -7.37 -4.95
CA HIS A 68 11.46 -7.77 -3.55
C HIS A 68 12.80 -8.28 -2.98
N ARG A 69 13.52 -9.14 -3.71
CA ARG A 69 14.79 -9.73 -3.26
C ARG A 69 15.92 -8.71 -3.21
N ASP A 70 16.02 -7.84 -4.21
CA ASP A 70 17.08 -6.83 -4.32
C ASP A 70 16.96 -5.74 -3.27
N TYR A 71 15.73 -5.37 -2.90
CA TYR A 71 15.46 -4.30 -1.95
C TYR A 71 14.94 -4.79 -0.58
N ARG A 72 14.77 -6.10 -0.39
CA ARG A 72 14.38 -6.76 0.87
C ARG A 72 13.13 -6.15 1.52
N THR A 73 12.13 -5.83 0.72
CA THR A 73 10.88 -5.25 1.20
C THR A 73 10.12 -6.21 2.12
N ASP A 74 9.42 -5.70 3.14
CA ASP A 74 8.62 -6.54 4.04
C ASP A 74 7.22 -6.82 3.49
N LEU A 75 6.78 -6.06 2.48
CA LEU A 75 5.53 -6.24 1.76
C LEU A 75 5.78 -6.12 0.25
N VAL A 76 5.14 -6.97 -0.52
CA VAL A 76 5.15 -6.90 -1.99
C VAL A 76 3.84 -6.27 -2.47
N LYS A 77 3.90 -5.05 -2.98
CA LYS A 77 2.78 -4.45 -3.70
C LYS A 77 2.89 -4.79 -5.17
N VAL A 78 2.00 -5.66 -5.64
CA VAL A 78 1.97 -6.04 -7.05
C VAL A 78 1.27 -4.95 -7.85
N MET A 79 1.98 -4.36 -8.84
CA MET A 79 1.42 -3.30 -9.67
C MET A 79 0.42 -3.90 -10.67
N SER A 80 -0.72 -3.20 -10.87
CA SER A 80 -1.73 -3.56 -11.86
C SER A 80 -1.48 -2.78 -13.15
N ASP A 81 -0.56 -3.30 -13.98
CA ASP A 81 -0.17 -2.65 -15.23
C ASP A 81 -0.98 -3.15 -16.44
N PHE A 82 -1.68 -4.29 -16.33
CA PHE A 82 -2.52 -4.82 -17.40
C PHE A 82 -3.81 -4.00 -17.55
N PRO A 83 -4.16 -3.61 -18.79
CA PRO A 83 -5.33 -2.76 -19.01
C PRO A 83 -6.64 -3.51 -18.81
N TYR A 84 -7.66 -2.80 -18.34
CA TYR A 84 -9.04 -3.31 -18.33
C TYR A 84 -9.52 -3.59 -19.75
N PRO A 85 -10.27 -4.71 -20.00
CA PRO A 85 -10.73 -5.05 -21.34
C PRO A 85 -11.65 -3.97 -21.91
N LYS A 86 -11.35 -3.54 -23.14
CA LYS A 86 -12.18 -2.57 -23.84
C LYS A 86 -13.49 -3.20 -24.29
N PRO A 87 -14.65 -2.58 -24.03
CA PRO A 87 -15.92 -3.05 -24.54
C PRO A 87 -16.01 -2.88 -26.08
N GLY A 88 -16.84 -3.70 -26.74
CA GLY A 88 -17.06 -3.63 -28.18
C GLY A 88 -17.95 -2.46 -28.64
N GLY A 89 -18.52 -1.68 -27.70
CA GLY A 89 -19.40 -0.55 -27.94
C GLY A 89 -19.06 0.65 -27.08
N ALA A 90 -20.05 1.46 -26.72
CA ALA A 90 -19.85 2.58 -25.83
C ALA A 90 -19.32 2.07 -24.47
N TRP A 91 -18.27 2.72 -23.96
CA TRP A 91 -17.59 2.24 -22.76
C TRP A 91 -18.53 2.14 -21.53
N TYR A 92 -19.55 2.97 -21.45
CA TYR A 92 -20.53 2.99 -20.36
C TYR A 92 -21.65 1.93 -20.49
N GLU A 93 -21.68 1.17 -21.59
CA GLU A 93 -22.61 0.04 -21.80
C GLU A 93 -21.96 -1.32 -21.51
N LEU A 94 -20.79 -1.30 -20.90
CA LEU A 94 -20.02 -2.51 -20.56
C LEU A 94 -20.82 -3.42 -19.60
N LYS A 95 -20.55 -4.72 -19.71
CA LYS A 95 -21.07 -5.74 -18.79
C LYS A 95 -19.98 -6.19 -17.84
N PRO A 96 -20.34 -6.71 -16.65
CA PRO A 96 -19.36 -7.31 -15.76
C PRO A 96 -18.55 -8.42 -16.45
N VAL A 97 -17.25 -8.41 -16.25
CA VAL A 97 -16.30 -9.39 -16.77
C VAL A 97 -15.90 -10.34 -15.64
N GLU A 98 -15.91 -11.63 -15.88
CA GLU A 98 -15.57 -12.64 -14.86
C GLU A 98 -14.08 -12.60 -14.52
N SER A 99 -13.22 -12.47 -15.52
CA SER A 99 -11.76 -12.38 -15.35
C SER A 99 -11.22 -11.19 -16.17
N PRO A 100 -11.27 -9.96 -15.63
CA PRO A 100 -10.85 -8.78 -16.39
C PRO A 100 -9.34 -8.73 -16.64
N PHE A 101 -8.53 -9.38 -15.80
CA PHE A 101 -7.07 -9.33 -15.87
C PHE A 101 -6.45 -10.74 -15.78
N PRO A 102 -6.63 -11.61 -16.78
CA PRO A 102 -6.14 -12.99 -16.71
C PRO A 102 -4.63 -13.10 -16.64
N GLU A 103 -3.87 -12.22 -17.31
CA GLU A 103 -2.41 -12.19 -17.23
C GLU A 103 -1.93 -11.76 -15.84
N GLN A 104 -2.61 -10.79 -15.21
CA GLN A 104 -2.32 -10.40 -13.83
C GLN A 104 -2.51 -11.58 -12.88
N LEU A 105 -3.59 -12.34 -13.01
CA LEU A 105 -3.84 -13.52 -12.19
C LEU A 105 -2.78 -14.60 -12.35
N ARG A 106 -2.26 -14.81 -13.57
CA ARG A 106 -1.11 -15.70 -13.81
C ARG A 106 0.16 -15.18 -13.14
N ALA A 107 0.41 -13.87 -13.22
CA ALA A 107 1.55 -13.26 -12.52
C ALA A 107 1.48 -13.46 -11.01
N LEU A 108 0.28 -13.31 -10.40
CA LEU A 108 0.09 -13.54 -8.95
C LEU A 108 0.39 -14.99 -8.55
N GLU A 109 0.05 -15.98 -9.36
CA GLU A 109 0.41 -17.40 -9.11
C GLU A 109 1.93 -17.58 -9.10
N MET A 110 2.61 -17.00 -10.09
CA MET A 110 4.08 -17.07 -10.18
C MET A 110 4.77 -16.32 -9.02
N ILE A 111 4.25 -15.16 -8.63
CA ILE A 111 4.75 -14.40 -7.48
C ILE A 111 4.56 -15.20 -6.20
N ARG A 112 3.38 -15.76 -5.95
CA ARG A 112 3.12 -16.63 -4.80
C ARG A 112 4.13 -17.77 -4.71
N ASP A 113 4.36 -18.46 -5.82
CA ASP A 113 5.23 -19.63 -5.84
C ASP A 113 6.71 -19.22 -5.70
N GLY A 114 7.12 -18.11 -6.28
CA GLY A 114 8.45 -17.52 -6.08
C GLY A 114 8.69 -17.09 -4.63
N LEU A 115 7.74 -16.41 -4.00
CA LEU A 115 7.83 -16.02 -2.58
C LEU A 115 7.89 -17.22 -1.64
N LYS A 116 7.20 -18.34 -1.94
CA LYS A 116 7.33 -19.57 -1.14
C LYS A 116 8.76 -20.11 -1.12
N GLN A 117 9.50 -19.97 -2.23
CA GLN A 117 10.89 -20.40 -2.31
C GLN A 117 11.84 -19.55 -1.46
N ASP A 118 11.46 -18.32 -1.12
CA ASP A 118 12.24 -17.42 -0.26
C ASP A 118 12.20 -17.81 1.22
N GLY A 119 11.40 -18.81 1.60
CA GLY A 119 11.35 -19.41 2.93
C GLY A 119 11.01 -18.38 4.02
N LYS A 120 11.91 -18.19 4.99
CA LYS A 120 11.73 -17.22 6.08
C LYS A 120 11.74 -15.75 5.61
N ASN A 121 12.22 -15.47 4.41
CA ASN A 121 12.23 -14.12 3.83
C ASN A 121 10.96 -13.85 3.00
N ALA A 122 10.06 -14.84 2.88
CA ALA A 122 8.79 -14.65 2.17
C ALA A 122 7.98 -13.51 2.80
N ALA A 123 7.54 -12.57 1.96
CA ALA A 123 6.67 -11.47 2.35
C ALA A 123 5.19 -11.79 2.06
N TYR A 124 4.27 -11.02 2.64
CA TYR A 124 2.92 -10.88 2.10
C TYR A 124 2.98 -10.14 0.77
N PHE A 125 2.03 -10.44 -0.12
CA PHE A 125 1.80 -9.59 -1.28
C PHE A 125 0.33 -9.15 -1.34
N VAL A 126 0.11 -7.95 -1.86
CA VAL A 126 -1.21 -7.36 -2.10
C VAL A 126 -1.38 -7.05 -3.57
N GLU A 127 -2.58 -7.30 -4.09
CA GLU A 127 -2.95 -6.98 -5.46
C GLU A 127 -3.42 -5.54 -5.57
N THR A 128 -2.94 -4.80 -6.57
CA THR A 128 -3.38 -3.43 -6.81
C THR A 128 -4.62 -3.41 -7.69
N LEU A 129 -5.66 -2.72 -7.22
CA LEU A 129 -6.85 -2.39 -8.00
C LEU A 129 -7.00 -0.88 -8.08
N PHE A 130 -7.47 -0.40 -9.23
CA PHE A 130 -7.95 0.97 -9.36
C PHE A 130 -9.45 0.98 -9.09
N ASN A 131 -9.95 2.03 -8.44
CA ASN A 131 -11.36 2.11 -8.19
C ASN A 131 -12.18 2.28 -9.49
N PRO A 132 -13.49 1.95 -9.50
CA PRO A 132 -14.30 1.98 -10.71
C PRO A 132 -14.31 3.31 -11.45
N TRP A 133 -14.22 4.44 -10.74
CA TRP A 133 -14.10 5.76 -11.34
C TRP A 133 -12.82 5.89 -12.17
N ASN A 134 -11.67 5.52 -11.60
CA ASN A 134 -10.39 5.60 -12.32
C ASN A 134 -10.34 4.63 -13.50
N VAL A 135 -10.97 3.45 -13.39
CA VAL A 135 -11.11 2.52 -14.52
C VAL A 135 -11.95 3.16 -15.64
N ALA A 136 -13.06 3.82 -15.30
CA ALA A 136 -13.91 4.53 -16.27
C ALA A 136 -13.13 5.63 -16.99
N GLU A 137 -12.31 6.41 -16.27
CA GLU A 137 -11.43 7.43 -16.87
C GLU A 137 -10.39 6.82 -17.82
N LYS A 138 -9.81 5.66 -17.47
CA LYS A 138 -8.86 4.94 -18.32
C LYS A 138 -9.53 4.33 -19.57
N LEU A 139 -10.78 3.93 -19.48
CA LEU A 139 -11.57 3.41 -20.62
C LEU A 139 -12.02 4.51 -21.57
N SER A 140 -12.10 5.75 -21.09
CA SER A 140 -12.58 6.90 -21.85
C SER A 140 -11.67 8.13 -21.68
N SER A 141 -12.05 9.03 -20.82
CA SER A 141 -11.25 10.17 -20.36
C SER A 141 -11.88 10.80 -19.11
N PRO A 142 -11.12 11.58 -18.31
CA PRO A 142 -11.68 12.35 -17.19
C PRO A 142 -12.82 13.28 -17.64
N ALA A 143 -12.66 13.95 -18.79
CA ALA A 143 -13.69 14.84 -19.32
C ALA A 143 -15.00 14.11 -19.66
N GLU A 144 -14.90 12.91 -20.25
CA GLU A 144 -16.08 12.11 -20.62
C GLU A 144 -16.81 11.57 -19.39
N VAL A 145 -16.08 11.10 -18.37
CA VAL A 145 -16.68 10.65 -17.10
C VAL A 145 -17.40 11.82 -16.42
N GLN A 146 -16.79 13.01 -16.38
CA GLN A 146 -17.42 14.22 -15.84
C GLN A 146 -18.64 14.67 -16.64
N ARG A 147 -18.61 14.53 -17.98
CA ARG A 147 -19.77 14.82 -18.83
C ARG A 147 -20.94 13.89 -18.51
N LEU A 148 -20.69 12.57 -18.46
CA LEU A 148 -21.74 11.60 -18.12
C LEU A 148 -22.29 11.82 -16.71
N ARG A 149 -21.43 12.16 -15.73
CA ARG A 149 -21.87 12.47 -14.37
C ARG A 149 -22.93 13.57 -14.35
N LYS A 150 -22.75 14.61 -15.17
CA LYS A 150 -23.65 15.77 -15.22
C LYS A 150 -24.91 15.52 -16.09
N GLU A 151 -24.72 14.92 -17.26
CA GLU A 151 -25.77 14.81 -18.27
C GLU A 151 -26.58 13.51 -18.17
N GLN A 152 -25.93 12.39 -17.80
CA GLN A 152 -26.53 11.07 -17.79
C GLN A 152 -26.05 10.26 -16.54
N PRO A 153 -26.32 10.75 -15.32
CA PRO A 153 -25.75 10.21 -14.10
C PRO A 153 -26.10 8.72 -13.88
N GLN A 154 -27.28 8.28 -14.31
CA GLN A 154 -27.68 6.88 -14.17
C GLN A 154 -26.83 5.95 -15.06
N LYS A 155 -26.51 6.36 -16.28
CA LYS A 155 -25.62 5.55 -17.15
C LYS A 155 -24.21 5.45 -16.55
N LEU A 156 -23.72 6.52 -15.94
CA LEU A 156 -22.43 6.44 -15.24
C LEU A 156 -22.50 5.47 -14.06
N LEU A 157 -23.53 5.56 -13.22
CA LEU A 157 -23.70 4.66 -12.08
C LEU A 157 -23.80 3.19 -12.52
N ASP A 158 -24.51 2.90 -13.59
CA ASP A 158 -24.64 1.54 -14.15
C ASP A 158 -23.28 1.02 -14.65
N ALA A 159 -22.49 1.86 -15.31
CA ALA A 159 -21.15 1.54 -15.76
C ALA A 159 -20.19 1.27 -14.58
N LEU A 160 -20.18 2.16 -13.57
CA LEU A 160 -19.37 2.01 -12.37
C LEU A 160 -19.74 0.73 -11.60
N GLN A 161 -21.02 0.39 -11.54
CA GLN A 161 -21.49 -0.86 -10.94
C GLN A 161 -20.99 -2.10 -11.70
N ALA A 162 -20.95 -2.06 -13.04
CA ALA A 162 -20.46 -3.16 -13.86
C ALA A 162 -18.93 -3.32 -13.70
N ILE A 163 -18.18 -2.22 -13.65
CA ILE A 163 -16.74 -2.21 -13.35
C ILE A 163 -16.50 -2.77 -11.95
N ALA A 164 -17.22 -2.30 -10.94
CA ALA A 164 -17.08 -2.78 -9.57
C ALA A 164 -17.29 -4.29 -9.46
N LYS A 165 -18.28 -4.85 -10.16
CA LYS A 165 -18.50 -6.30 -10.20
C LYS A 165 -17.31 -7.05 -10.82
N SER A 166 -16.71 -6.51 -11.87
CA SER A 166 -15.50 -7.08 -12.48
C SER A 166 -14.29 -7.03 -11.54
N GLU A 167 -14.09 -5.91 -10.87
CA GLU A 167 -13.02 -5.73 -9.88
C GLU A 167 -13.22 -6.67 -8.67
N ILE A 168 -14.46 -6.89 -8.23
CA ILE A 168 -14.79 -7.88 -7.17
C ILE A 168 -14.41 -9.29 -7.62
N ASN A 169 -14.73 -9.67 -8.87
CA ASN A 169 -14.35 -10.97 -9.40
C ASN A 169 -12.82 -11.14 -9.39
N HIS A 170 -12.10 -10.13 -9.84
CA HIS A 170 -10.64 -10.12 -9.83
C HIS A 170 -10.07 -10.17 -8.42
N ALA A 171 -10.54 -9.34 -7.49
CA ALA A 171 -10.11 -9.32 -6.10
C ALA A 171 -10.27 -10.71 -5.44
N LYS A 172 -11.44 -11.33 -5.58
CA LYS A 172 -11.68 -12.69 -5.08
C LYS A 172 -10.76 -13.73 -5.73
N ALA A 173 -10.49 -13.60 -7.02
CA ALA A 173 -9.57 -14.48 -7.73
C ALA A 173 -8.12 -14.29 -7.27
N ALA A 174 -7.70 -13.05 -6.93
CA ALA A 174 -6.39 -12.76 -6.35
C ALA A 174 -6.23 -13.39 -4.96
N MET A 175 -7.27 -13.31 -4.09
CA MET A 175 -7.25 -13.99 -2.77
C MET A 175 -7.06 -15.50 -2.92
N LYS A 176 -7.76 -16.14 -3.85
CA LYS A 176 -7.58 -17.58 -4.15
C LYS A 176 -6.17 -17.92 -4.60
N ARG A 177 -5.42 -16.97 -5.12
CA ARG A 177 -4.02 -17.09 -5.55
C ARG A 177 -3.01 -16.74 -4.47
N GLY A 178 -3.49 -16.43 -3.25
CA GLY A 178 -2.66 -16.22 -2.07
C GLY A 178 -2.29 -14.76 -1.81
N ALA A 179 -2.92 -13.79 -2.47
CA ALA A 179 -2.80 -12.41 -2.05
C ALA A 179 -3.32 -12.24 -0.62
N ALA A 180 -2.59 -11.50 0.20
CA ALA A 180 -2.96 -11.20 1.58
C ALA A 180 -4.04 -10.11 1.67
N GLY A 181 -4.38 -9.48 0.57
CA GLY A 181 -5.36 -8.42 0.45
C GLY A 181 -5.21 -7.64 -0.85
N ILE A 182 -5.89 -6.52 -0.93
CA ILE A 182 -5.82 -5.60 -2.06
C ILE A 182 -5.25 -4.24 -1.63
N PHE A 183 -4.64 -3.56 -2.59
CA PHE A 183 -4.27 -2.15 -2.52
C PHE A 183 -5.22 -1.38 -3.45
N LEU A 184 -6.31 -0.85 -2.90
CA LEU A 184 -7.32 -0.13 -3.66
C LEU A 184 -6.90 1.34 -3.83
N ALA A 185 -6.60 1.74 -5.06
CA ALA A 185 -6.18 3.09 -5.40
C ALA A 185 -7.38 3.97 -5.79
N VAL A 186 -7.58 5.08 -5.07
CA VAL A 186 -8.64 6.06 -5.25
C VAL A 186 -8.02 7.43 -5.53
N ALA A 187 -8.19 7.96 -6.74
CA ALA A 187 -7.64 9.24 -7.16
C ALA A 187 -8.69 10.35 -7.28
N ASN A 188 -9.97 10.04 -7.18
CA ASN A 188 -11.07 10.96 -7.41
C ASN A 188 -11.71 11.54 -6.13
N ALA A 189 -11.27 11.11 -4.95
CA ALA A 189 -11.77 11.60 -3.66
C ALA A 189 -11.06 12.89 -3.23
N GLN A 190 -11.04 13.89 -4.10
CA GLN A 190 -10.30 15.13 -3.87
C GLN A 190 -10.98 16.35 -4.51
N GLU A 191 -10.66 17.51 -3.97
CA GLU A 191 -11.11 18.79 -4.50
C GLU A 191 -10.68 18.98 -5.96
N GLY A 192 -11.57 19.51 -6.78
CA GLY A 192 -11.35 19.70 -8.22
C GLY A 192 -11.74 18.51 -9.08
N ILE A 193 -11.93 17.30 -8.49
CA ILE A 193 -12.45 16.13 -9.22
C ILE A 193 -13.90 15.85 -8.79
N LEU A 194 -14.14 15.54 -7.53
CA LEU A 194 -15.47 15.36 -6.94
C LEU A 194 -15.55 16.11 -5.62
N THR A 195 -16.71 16.71 -5.29
CA THR A 195 -16.99 17.12 -3.92
C THR A 195 -17.17 15.88 -3.03
N ARG A 196 -17.21 16.05 -1.69
CA ARG A 196 -17.45 14.92 -0.76
C ARG A 196 -18.80 14.25 -1.02
N GLU A 197 -19.83 15.04 -1.30
CA GLU A 197 -21.18 14.56 -1.62
C GLU A 197 -21.21 13.81 -2.95
N GLU A 198 -20.48 14.32 -3.96
CA GLU A 198 -20.35 13.64 -5.24
C GLU A 198 -19.56 12.34 -5.12
N TYR A 199 -18.46 12.34 -4.35
CA TYR A 199 -17.71 11.12 -4.04
C TYR A 199 -18.60 10.09 -3.32
N ALA A 200 -19.33 10.50 -2.29
CA ALA A 200 -20.26 9.65 -1.55
C ALA A 200 -21.35 9.03 -2.44
N ARG A 201 -21.74 9.74 -3.52
CA ARG A 201 -22.74 9.25 -4.47
C ARG A 201 -22.18 8.38 -5.58
N PHE A 202 -21.06 8.79 -6.20
CA PHE A 202 -20.59 8.24 -7.47
C PHE A 202 -19.39 7.29 -7.32
N SER A 203 -18.71 7.21 -6.18
CA SER A 203 -17.52 6.40 -6.00
C SER A 203 -17.54 5.54 -4.74
N GLU A 204 -17.76 6.12 -3.58
CA GLU A 204 -17.69 5.42 -2.29
C GLU A 204 -18.50 4.11 -2.21
N PRO A 205 -19.75 4.03 -2.74
CA PRO A 205 -20.52 2.79 -2.67
C PRO A 205 -19.82 1.63 -3.37
N PHE A 206 -19.17 1.90 -4.50
CA PHE A 206 -18.46 0.90 -5.30
C PHE A 206 -17.11 0.53 -4.67
N ASP A 207 -16.38 1.50 -4.14
CA ASP A 207 -15.12 1.30 -3.43
C ASP A 207 -15.33 0.41 -2.19
N LYS A 208 -16.39 0.70 -1.41
CA LYS A 208 -16.80 -0.12 -0.27
C LYS A 208 -17.23 -1.53 -0.69
N LEU A 209 -17.97 -1.69 -1.78
CA LEU A 209 -18.37 -3.02 -2.28
C LEU A 209 -17.16 -3.89 -2.60
N ILE A 210 -16.10 -3.34 -3.21
CA ILE A 210 -14.87 -4.06 -3.52
C ILE A 210 -14.18 -4.51 -2.22
N LEU A 211 -13.99 -3.60 -1.28
CA LEU A 211 -13.35 -3.90 0.01
C LEU A 211 -14.15 -4.89 0.85
N HIS A 212 -15.48 -4.78 0.85
CA HIS A 212 -16.34 -5.75 1.54
C HIS A 212 -16.28 -7.16 0.92
N ALA A 213 -16.07 -7.26 -0.39
CA ALA A 213 -15.97 -8.55 -1.06
C ALA A 213 -14.73 -9.37 -0.66
N VAL A 214 -13.72 -8.72 -0.06
CA VAL A 214 -12.47 -9.30 0.46
C VAL A 214 -12.20 -8.91 1.92
N ALA A 215 -13.26 -8.65 2.69
CA ALA A 215 -13.16 -8.14 4.06
C ALA A 215 -12.39 -9.06 5.02
N GLU A 216 -12.36 -10.38 4.74
CA GLU A 216 -11.64 -11.36 5.55
C GLU A 216 -10.13 -11.40 5.25
N ALA A 217 -9.67 -10.70 4.21
CA ALA A 217 -8.25 -10.61 3.92
C ALA A 217 -7.52 -9.75 4.98
N PRO A 218 -6.35 -10.20 5.47
CA PRO A 218 -5.68 -9.51 6.58
C PRO A 218 -5.12 -8.14 6.22
N LEU A 219 -4.88 -7.86 4.93
CA LEU A 219 -4.11 -6.69 4.50
C LEU A 219 -4.76 -5.93 3.33
N ASN A 220 -5.96 -5.38 3.57
CA ASN A 220 -6.58 -4.47 2.62
C ASN A 220 -6.11 -3.03 2.89
N ILE A 221 -5.44 -2.43 1.91
CA ILE A 221 -4.90 -1.06 2.00
C ILE A 221 -5.72 -0.16 1.07
N LEU A 222 -6.22 0.95 1.62
CA LEU A 222 -6.80 2.03 0.84
C LEU A 222 -5.72 3.07 0.55
N HIS A 223 -5.49 3.37 -0.73
CA HIS A 223 -4.58 4.41 -1.17
C HIS A 223 -5.36 5.62 -1.70
N LEU A 224 -5.13 6.77 -1.11
CA LEU A 224 -5.68 8.04 -1.55
C LEU A 224 -4.61 8.79 -2.35
N HIS A 225 -4.85 8.95 -3.64
CA HIS A 225 -3.92 9.58 -4.56
C HIS A 225 -4.30 11.03 -4.84
N GLY A 226 -3.36 11.95 -4.66
CA GLY A 226 -3.49 13.37 -4.95
C GLY A 226 -3.15 14.28 -3.78
N ASP A 227 -3.06 15.59 -4.06
CA ASP A 227 -2.65 16.62 -3.10
C ASP A 227 -3.83 17.21 -2.29
N LYS A 228 -5.04 17.14 -2.84
CA LYS A 228 -6.26 17.71 -2.24
C LYS A 228 -7.27 16.65 -1.78
N VAL A 229 -6.78 15.46 -1.47
CA VAL A 229 -7.63 14.34 -1.05
C VAL A 229 -8.27 14.60 0.32
N TYR A 230 -9.47 14.11 0.50
CA TYR A 230 -10.26 14.25 1.71
C TYR A 230 -9.83 13.27 2.81
N VAL A 231 -8.57 13.31 3.24
CA VAL A 231 -8.00 12.35 4.22
C VAL A 231 -8.84 12.29 5.50
N ASP A 232 -9.31 13.43 6.00
CA ASP A 232 -10.16 13.52 7.19
C ASP A 232 -11.50 12.78 7.02
N TYR A 233 -12.08 12.79 5.82
CA TYR A 233 -13.28 12.03 5.51
C TYR A 233 -13.07 10.52 5.72
N PHE A 234 -11.98 9.98 5.19
CA PHE A 234 -11.66 8.56 5.34
C PHE A 234 -11.20 8.20 6.75
N ALA A 235 -10.45 9.07 7.41
CA ALA A 235 -9.99 8.85 8.79
C ALA A 235 -11.13 8.81 9.81
N GLN A 236 -12.29 9.40 9.51
CA GLN A 236 -13.45 9.43 10.38
C GLN A 236 -14.59 8.51 9.91
N ALA A 237 -14.56 8.08 8.65
CA ALA A 237 -15.64 7.30 8.06
C ALA A 237 -15.65 5.85 8.59
N THR A 238 -16.83 5.35 8.89
CA THR A 238 -17.07 3.97 9.30
C THR A 238 -17.39 3.06 8.12
N GLY A 239 -17.27 1.76 8.33
CA GLY A 239 -17.69 0.76 7.34
C GLY A 239 -16.66 0.46 6.25
N TRP A 240 -15.47 1.05 6.28
CA TRP A 240 -14.36 0.65 5.45
C TRP A 240 -13.72 -0.64 5.97
N LYS A 241 -13.63 -1.67 5.13
CA LYS A 241 -13.00 -2.96 5.46
C LYS A 241 -11.53 -2.94 5.07
N ILE A 242 -10.76 -2.06 5.72
CA ILE A 242 -9.33 -1.84 5.48
C ILE A 242 -8.53 -2.08 6.76
N SER A 243 -7.30 -2.53 6.59
CA SER A 243 -6.29 -2.68 7.63
C SER A 243 -5.11 -1.72 7.41
N GLY A 244 -5.09 -0.97 6.34
CA GLY A 244 -4.08 0.05 6.04
C GLY A 244 -4.65 1.27 5.32
N LEU A 245 -4.15 2.46 5.67
CA LEU A 245 -4.44 3.71 4.94
C LEU A 245 -3.12 4.32 4.44
N ASN A 246 -3.03 4.50 3.13
CA ASN A 246 -1.88 5.12 2.47
C ASN A 246 -2.31 6.42 1.78
N TYR A 247 -1.54 7.46 1.99
CA TYR A 247 -1.64 8.76 1.33
C TYR A 247 -0.33 9.52 1.47
N SER A 248 -0.11 10.52 0.64
CA SER A 248 1.06 11.40 0.76
C SER A 248 0.77 12.51 1.78
N PHE A 249 1.31 12.41 2.99
CA PHE A 249 1.13 13.47 4.00
C PHE A 249 1.90 14.75 3.62
N HIS A 250 2.98 14.62 2.86
CA HIS A 250 3.76 15.75 2.36
C HIS A 250 2.97 16.59 1.31
N GLU A 251 2.15 15.93 0.48
CA GLU A 251 1.31 16.66 -0.49
C GLU A 251 0.06 17.22 0.15
N THR A 252 -0.58 16.44 1.01
CA THR A 252 -1.88 16.79 1.59
C THR A 252 -1.78 17.72 2.79
N GLY A 253 -0.62 17.81 3.44
CA GLY A 253 -0.44 18.50 4.72
C GLY A 253 -1.19 17.84 5.89
N TYR A 254 -1.79 16.66 5.70
CA TYR A 254 -2.49 15.93 6.76
C TYR A 254 -1.52 14.97 7.46
N SER A 255 -1.00 15.38 8.64
CA SER A 255 0.05 14.64 9.32
C SER A 255 -0.36 13.23 9.75
N LEU A 256 0.62 12.32 9.84
CA LEU A 256 0.40 10.94 10.34
C LEU A 256 -0.14 10.96 11.79
N ARG A 257 0.31 11.89 12.63
CA ARG A 257 -0.19 12.10 13.99
C ARG A 257 -1.68 12.42 14.00
N ARG A 258 -2.13 13.32 13.12
CA ARG A 258 -3.54 13.66 12.98
C ARG A 258 -4.36 12.47 12.47
N ALA A 259 -3.85 11.74 11.49
CA ALA A 259 -4.49 10.53 11.00
C ALA A 259 -4.63 9.49 12.12
N ARG A 260 -3.55 9.23 12.86
CA ARG A 260 -3.57 8.30 14.00
C ARG A 260 -4.58 8.70 15.06
N HIS A 261 -4.65 10.00 15.39
CA HIS A 261 -5.59 10.51 16.38
C HIS A 261 -7.05 10.34 15.94
N ASN A 262 -7.34 10.63 14.68
CA ASN A 262 -8.71 10.56 14.13
C ASN A 262 -9.13 9.14 13.76
N TRP A 263 -8.20 8.24 13.59
CA TRP A 263 -8.44 6.87 13.15
C TRP A 263 -8.72 5.92 14.32
N HIS A 264 -9.66 6.30 15.17
CA HIS A 264 -10.03 5.50 16.35
C HIS A 264 -10.77 4.21 16.01
N VAL A 265 -11.34 4.12 14.82
CA VAL A 265 -12.28 3.06 14.41
C VAL A 265 -11.60 1.99 13.56
N ILE A 266 -10.40 2.25 13.03
CA ILE A 266 -9.72 1.34 12.14
C ILE A 266 -8.57 0.65 12.90
N HIS A 267 -8.76 -0.64 13.16
CA HIS A 267 -7.72 -1.49 13.72
C HIS A 267 -6.71 -1.87 12.62
N GLY A 268 -5.84 -0.94 12.25
CA GLY A 268 -4.89 -1.14 11.17
C GLY A 268 -3.65 -0.26 11.28
N ALA A 269 -2.83 -0.22 10.22
CA ALA A 269 -1.61 0.54 10.15
C ALA A 269 -1.73 1.78 9.23
N LEU A 270 -1.04 2.86 9.59
CA LEU A 270 -0.73 3.92 8.64
C LEU A 270 0.37 3.42 7.70
N VAL A 271 0.23 3.68 6.42
CA VAL A 271 1.13 3.22 5.36
C VAL A 271 1.69 4.47 4.69
N GLY A 272 2.93 4.84 4.99
CA GLY A 272 3.48 6.12 4.52
C GLY A 272 4.74 6.54 5.26
N GLY A 273 5.02 7.84 5.30
CA GLY A 273 6.11 8.42 6.06
C GLY A 273 7.23 8.99 5.21
N ILE A 274 7.30 8.67 3.90
CA ILE A 274 8.36 9.12 3.01
C ILE A 274 7.77 9.94 1.87
N ASP A 275 8.44 11.03 1.51
CA ASP A 275 8.08 11.81 0.33
C ASP A 275 8.53 11.09 -0.95
N HIS A 276 7.58 10.76 -1.82
CA HIS A 276 7.87 10.10 -3.08
C HIS A 276 8.38 11.05 -4.16
N ARG A 277 8.11 12.36 -4.04
CA ARG A 277 8.45 13.36 -5.05
C ARG A 277 9.96 13.63 -5.10
N ASP A 278 10.59 13.65 -3.94
CA ASP A 278 12.02 13.93 -3.79
C ASP A 278 12.88 12.66 -3.71
N TYR A 279 12.28 11.48 -3.97
CA TYR A 279 12.93 10.18 -3.75
C TYR A 279 14.25 10.02 -4.51
N ARG A 280 14.42 10.67 -5.66
CA ARG A 280 15.65 10.61 -6.45
C ARG A 280 16.81 11.40 -5.84
N THR A 281 16.53 12.40 -5.05
CA THR A 281 17.54 13.33 -4.48
C THR A 281 17.74 13.15 -2.98
N VAL A 282 16.77 12.53 -2.28
CA VAL A 282 16.82 12.34 -0.83
C VAL A 282 18.02 11.46 -0.44
N THR A 283 18.72 11.82 0.63
CA THR A 283 19.84 11.04 1.16
C THR A 283 19.36 9.93 2.11
N VAL A 284 20.24 8.98 2.40
CA VAL A 284 19.96 7.93 3.42
C VAL A 284 19.77 8.58 4.80
N GLU A 285 20.48 9.65 5.09
CA GLU A 285 20.39 10.39 6.34
C GLU A 285 19.04 11.09 6.50
N ASP A 286 18.57 11.75 5.44
CA ASP A 286 17.25 12.40 5.40
C ASP A 286 16.14 11.35 5.58
N LEU A 287 16.25 10.20 4.89
CA LEU A 287 15.30 9.10 5.04
C LEU A 287 15.28 8.53 6.47
N ARG A 288 16.42 8.48 7.17
CA ARG A 288 16.45 8.07 8.60
C ARG A 288 15.69 9.04 9.48
N GLU A 289 15.83 10.33 9.23
CA GLU A 289 15.08 11.34 9.98
C GLU A 289 13.60 11.28 9.68
N ASP A 290 13.20 11.13 8.41
CA ASP A 290 11.80 10.96 8.01
C ASP A 290 11.18 9.72 8.68
N ILE A 291 11.88 8.59 8.67
CA ILE A 291 11.44 7.36 9.36
C ILE A 291 11.27 7.61 10.85
N ARG A 292 12.23 8.29 11.49
CA ARG A 292 12.17 8.62 12.92
C ARG A 292 10.95 9.46 13.24
N LEU A 293 10.67 10.49 12.45
CA LEU A 293 9.51 11.37 12.61
C LEU A 293 8.20 10.60 12.35
N ALA A 294 8.16 9.77 11.31
CA ALA A 294 7.00 8.95 11.01
C ALA A 294 6.67 7.95 12.15
N VAL A 295 7.69 7.35 12.77
CA VAL A 295 7.52 6.46 13.93
C VAL A 295 7.00 7.24 15.14
N ILE A 296 7.47 8.45 15.41
CA ILE A 296 6.98 9.30 16.49
C ILE A 296 5.49 9.63 16.27
N ASP A 297 5.11 9.96 15.05
CA ASP A 297 3.75 10.38 14.70
C ASP A 297 2.75 9.21 14.64
N ALA A 298 3.11 8.13 13.96
CA ALA A 298 2.25 6.98 13.75
C ALA A 298 2.35 5.89 14.84
N GLY A 299 3.43 5.86 15.61
CA GLY A 299 3.70 4.82 16.61
C GLY A 299 4.03 3.48 15.95
N ARG A 300 3.66 2.37 16.61
CA ARG A 300 3.95 1.01 16.12
C ARG A 300 3.10 0.59 14.92
N ARG A 301 1.94 1.21 14.72
CA ARG A 301 1.03 0.96 13.61
C ARG A 301 1.48 1.70 12.35
N LEU A 302 2.71 1.43 11.92
CA LEU A 302 3.33 2.07 10.76
C LEU A 302 3.95 1.02 9.85
N ILE A 303 3.60 1.08 8.57
CA ILE A 303 4.35 0.47 7.47
C ILE A 303 5.01 1.63 6.72
N VAL A 304 6.33 1.71 6.77
CA VAL A 304 7.08 2.80 6.14
C VAL A 304 7.04 2.65 4.63
N THR A 305 6.54 3.66 3.95
CA THR A 305 6.49 3.68 2.48
C THR A 305 6.56 5.12 1.97
N PRO A 306 6.91 5.31 0.71
CA PRO A 306 6.56 6.54 -0.01
C PRO A 306 5.04 6.76 -0.04
N GLY A 307 4.63 8.02 -0.11
CA GLY A 307 3.21 8.39 -0.19
C GLY A 307 2.51 7.90 -1.46
N CYS A 308 3.28 7.68 -2.54
CA CYS A 308 2.85 7.10 -3.81
C CYS A 308 4.01 6.30 -4.43
N SER A 309 3.88 5.88 -5.72
CA SER A 309 4.99 5.27 -6.46
C SER A 309 6.20 6.21 -6.52
N VAL A 310 7.39 5.66 -6.31
CA VAL A 310 8.63 6.38 -6.63
C VAL A 310 8.77 6.51 -8.16
N PRO A 311 9.59 7.46 -8.67
CA PRO A 311 9.77 7.61 -10.11
C PRO A 311 10.16 6.31 -10.80
N ASN A 312 9.54 6.02 -11.95
CA ASN A 312 9.75 4.74 -12.67
C ASN A 312 11.17 4.59 -13.24
N ASP A 313 11.89 5.69 -13.38
CA ASP A 313 13.28 5.75 -13.82
C ASP A 313 14.29 5.85 -12.67
N SER A 314 13.86 5.56 -11.43
CA SER A 314 14.74 5.49 -10.27
C SER A 314 15.82 4.42 -10.46
N THR A 315 17.06 4.80 -10.18
CA THR A 315 18.21 3.89 -10.28
C THR A 315 18.19 2.83 -9.18
N PRO A 316 18.89 1.69 -9.35
CA PRO A 316 19.02 0.69 -8.28
C PRO A 316 19.64 1.24 -7.00
N GLU A 317 20.53 2.23 -7.10
CA GLU A 317 21.10 2.90 -5.93
C GLU A 317 20.06 3.72 -5.17
N GLU A 318 19.27 4.54 -5.87
CA GLU A 318 18.17 5.31 -5.29
C GLU A 318 17.16 4.39 -4.60
N LEU A 319 16.79 3.28 -5.22
CA LEU A 319 15.84 2.31 -4.66
C LEU A 319 16.36 1.61 -3.39
N ARG A 320 17.68 1.43 -3.23
CA ARG A 320 18.28 0.84 -2.00
C ARG A 320 18.26 1.76 -0.80
N ARG A 321 18.20 3.08 -0.99
CA ARG A 321 18.35 4.06 0.10
C ARG A 321 17.36 3.84 1.24
N LEU A 322 16.09 3.56 0.94
CA LEU A 322 15.10 3.30 1.99
C LEU A 322 15.43 2.05 2.82
N GLY A 323 15.82 0.95 2.17
CA GLY A 323 16.28 -0.26 2.84
C GLY A 323 17.51 -0.04 3.72
N GLN A 324 18.47 0.78 3.24
CA GLN A 324 19.66 1.18 4.01
C GLN A 324 19.29 2.07 5.20
N ALA A 325 18.41 3.03 5.01
CA ALA A 325 17.96 3.93 6.07
C ALA A 325 17.26 3.18 7.20
N ILE A 326 16.45 2.18 6.88
CA ILE A 326 15.69 1.38 7.87
C ILE A 326 16.49 0.20 8.45
N GLY A 327 17.71 -0.04 7.96
CA GLY A 327 18.58 -1.13 8.44
C GLY A 327 18.18 -2.51 7.91
N ALA A 328 17.62 -2.61 6.70
CA ALA A 328 17.24 -3.86 6.04
C ALA A 328 18.30 -4.36 5.06
N LEU A 329 19.15 -3.49 4.55
CA LEU A 329 20.25 -3.74 3.59
C LEU A 329 21.60 -3.49 4.22
#